data_5522e25959937d271e13e060c4bfe590
#
_entry.id   5522e25959937d271e13e060c4bfe590
#
_cell.length_a   1.000
_cell.length_b   1.000
_cell.length_c   1.000
_cell.angle_alpha   90.00
_cell.angle_beta   90.00
_cell.angle_gamma   90.00
#
_symmetry.space_group_name_H-M   'P 1'
#
loop_
_entity.id
_entity.type
_entity.pdbx_description
1 polymer ?
#
loop_
_entity_poly.entity_id
_entity_poly.type
_entity_poly.pdbx_seq_one_letter_code
_entity_poly.pdbx_strand_id
1 'polypeptide(L)'
;MNLKEKKILFICPRFFGYEKFILEKLQLMGASVIFLSDRAFDKPWQSALTKLFPSIATKLNSILYLKWLKNNNNKSFDLMFVINGQTLSKQFLYEFKELNPHAKLILYIWDSLKNKTTIQKKFKFFDRILSFDPNDSKKYKLIFRPLFFLNNQNNLNKKSLKKSSNYLVFIGTIHSDRYKVIKTIEKALPSNVKTFLYMHIQAPWVFWYYKIFNNMYRNAVKKEFNFLPIEQKLFENLYRNSCAVIDIEHPLQKGLTMRTLEALGAQKKIITTNSDIKNYDFYNPNNIKIISRTAKDYTINTSFFTTKYQEIDSSLYKKYSIDGWIKDIFSTDLMKDFCR
;
A
#
# COMPACT_ATOMS: atom_id res chain seq x y z
N MET A 1 -6.34 18.82 12.51
CA MET A 1 -6.98 19.82 11.61
C MET A 1 -8.38 19.35 11.29
N ASN A 2 -9.38 20.25 11.34
CA ASN A 2 -10.74 19.92 10.91
C ASN A 2 -10.81 20.02 9.37
N LEU A 3 -11.34 19.00 8.69
CA LEU A 3 -11.49 18.96 7.23
C LEU A 3 -12.85 19.49 6.75
N LYS A 4 -13.77 19.78 7.67
CA LYS A 4 -15.10 20.31 7.33
C LYS A 4 -14.96 21.59 6.50
N GLU A 5 -15.63 21.61 5.36
CA GLU A 5 -15.66 22.72 4.39
C GLU A 5 -14.31 23.01 3.68
N LYS A 6 -13.25 22.22 3.96
CA LYS A 6 -11.97 22.39 3.30
C LYS A 6 -12.03 21.93 1.84
N LYS A 7 -11.48 22.74 0.95
CA LYS A 7 -11.32 22.43 -0.48
C LYS A 7 -9.97 21.77 -0.71
N ILE A 8 -9.97 20.50 -1.09
CA ILE A 8 -8.78 19.68 -1.23
C ILE A 8 -8.56 19.28 -2.68
N LEU A 9 -7.39 19.58 -3.22
CA LEU A 9 -6.89 18.94 -4.44
C LEU A 9 -6.16 17.66 -4.04
N PHE A 10 -6.75 16.49 -4.35
CA PHE A 10 -6.20 15.19 -4.04
C PHE A 10 -5.57 14.56 -5.28
N ILE A 11 -4.24 14.33 -5.24
CA ILE A 11 -3.46 13.74 -6.34
C ILE A 11 -2.89 12.39 -5.89
N CYS A 12 -3.33 11.32 -6.53
CA CYS A 12 -2.97 9.96 -6.14
C CYS A 12 -2.91 9.03 -7.36
N PRO A 13 -1.95 8.11 -7.45
CA PRO A 13 -2.00 7.06 -8.45
C PRO A 13 -3.20 6.13 -8.19
N ARG A 14 -3.85 5.66 -9.26
CA ARG A 14 -4.86 4.60 -9.12
C ARG A 14 -4.17 3.30 -8.76
N PHE A 15 -4.51 2.76 -7.59
CA PHE A 15 -3.86 1.56 -7.07
C PHE A 15 -4.85 0.70 -6.27
N PHE A 16 -5.36 -0.36 -6.87
CA PHE A 16 -6.30 -1.31 -6.27
C PHE A 16 -7.54 -0.67 -5.61
N GLY A 17 -7.92 0.54 -6.04
CA GLY A 17 -9.10 1.24 -5.52
C GLY A 17 -8.87 2.01 -4.21
N TYR A 18 -7.68 1.96 -3.61
CA TYR A 18 -7.39 2.70 -2.36
C TYR A 18 -7.61 4.21 -2.50
N GLU A 19 -7.35 4.78 -3.68
CA GLU A 19 -7.62 6.18 -3.97
C GLU A 19 -9.10 6.55 -3.80
N LYS A 20 -10.02 5.62 -4.11
CA LYS A 20 -11.46 5.84 -3.95
C LYS A 20 -11.85 5.85 -2.47
N PHE A 21 -11.35 4.90 -1.69
CA PHE A 21 -11.62 4.84 -0.25
C PHE A 21 -11.08 6.07 0.49
N ILE A 22 -9.89 6.56 0.12
CA ILE A 22 -9.34 7.79 0.67
C ILE A 22 -10.23 8.99 0.29
N LEU A 23 -10.62 9.08 -0.98
CA LEU A 23 -11.51 10.14 -1.48
C LEU A 23 -12.83 10.17 -0.72
N GLU A 24 -13.53 9.03 -0.66
CA GLU A 24 -14.80 8.88 0.06
C GLU A 24 -14.65 9.28 1.53
N LYS A 25 -13.55 8.87 2.16
CA LYS A 25 -13.31 9.18 3.57
C LYS A 25 -13.08 10.66 3.81
N LEU A 26 -12.34 11.35 2.95
CA LEU A 26 -12.15 12.80 3.02
C LEU A 26 -13.49 13.55 2.86
N GLN A 27 -14.34 13.09 1.93
CA GLN A 27 -15.68 13.64 1.72
C GLN A 27 -16.60 13.41 2.92
N LEU A 28 -16.58 12.21 3.53
CA LEU A 28 -17.32 11.91 4.76
C LEU A 28 -16.88 12.76 5.95
N MET A 29 -15.63 13.23 5.96
CA MET A 29 -15.12 14.18 6.95
C MET A 29 -15.49 15.64 6.64
N GLY A 30 -16.32 15.88 5.61
CA GLY A 30 -16.86 17.19 5.24
C GLY A 30 -16.00 18.00 4.28
N ALA A 31 -14.95 17.41 3.68
CA ALA A 31 -14.13 18.09 2.69
C ALA A 31 -14.77 18.09 1.29
N SER A 32 -14.62 19.20 0.56
CA SER A 32 -14.86 19.24 -0.89
C SER A 32 -13.59 18.83 -1.62
N VAL A 33 -13.60 17.66 -2.28
CA VAL A 33 -12.39 17.07 -2.85
C VAL A 33 -12.46 16.98 -4.37
N ILE A 34 -11.44 17.50 -5.05
CA ILE A 34 -11.20 17.28 -6.47
C ILE A 34 -10.06 16.28 -6.59
N PHE A 35 -10.30 15.19 -7.32
CA PHE A 35 -9.32 14.12 -7.53
C PHE A 35 -8.64 14.28 -8.89
N LEU A 36 -7.30 14.17 -8.90
CA LEU A 36 -6.49 14.01 -10.10
C LEU A 36 -5.63 12.74 -10.00
N SER A 37 -5.56 11.97 -11.08
CA SER A 37 -4.66 10.81 -11.12
C SER A 37 -3.21 11.25 -11.22
N ASP A 38 -2.28 10.67 -10.41
CA ASP A 38 -0.82 10.89 -10.53
C ASP A 38 -0.23 10.25 -11.82
N ARG A 39 -1.10 9.78 -12.73
CA ARG A 39 -0.70 9.23 -14.03
C ARG A 39 -1.68 9.68 -15.10
N ALA A 40 -1.18 10.32 -16.17
CA ALA A 40 -2.01 10.72 -17.31
C ALA A 40 -2.65 9.52 -18.02
N PHE A 41 -2.08 8.34 -17.81
CA PHE A 41 -2.42 7.14 -18.54
C PHE A 41 -2.80 6.03 -17.59
N ASP A 42 -4.09 5.75 -17.49
CA ASP A 42 -4.65 4.74 -16.58
C ASP A 42 -4.72 3.32 -17.20
N LYS A 43 -4.49 3.18 -18.51
CA LYS A 43 -4.54 1.87 -19.17
C LYS A 43 -3.28 1.04 -18.90
N PRO A 44 -3.37 -0.30 -18.71
CA PRO A 44 -2.24 -1.17 -18.36
C PRO A 44 -1.03 -1.05 -19.29
N TRP A 45 -1.24 -0.96 -20.61
CA TRP A 45 -0.17 -0.82 -21.60
C TRP A 45 0.53 0.56 -21.52
N GLN A 46 -0.23 1.61 -21.18
CA GLN A 46 0.31 2.97 -20.99
C GLN A 46 1.15 3.05 -19.70
N SER A 47 0.76 2.32 -18.65
CA SER A 47 1.55 2.23 -17.43
C SER A 47 2.89 1.48 -17.64
N ALA A 48 2.98 0.58 -18.63
CA ALA A 48 4.24 -0.01 -19.06
C ALA A 48 5.16 1.02 -19.77
N LEU A 49 4.61 1.87 -20.66
CA LEU A 49 5.34 2.95 -21.30
C LEU A 49 5.88 3.99 -20.30
N THR A 50 5.10 4.33 -19.26
CA THR A 50 5.55 5.25 -18.22
C THR A 50 6.74 4.72 -17.40
N LYS A 51 6.87 3.40 -17.28
CA LYS A 51 8.03 2.76 -16.64
C LYS A 51 9.27 2.77 -17.54
N LEU A 52 9.07 2.59 -18.84
CA LEU A 52 10.16 2.60 -19.82
C LEU A 52 10.66 4.02 -20.10
N PHE A 53 9.76 5.01 -20.14
CA PHE A 53 10.06 6.41 -20.47
C PHE A 53 9.51 7.39 -19.43
N PRO A 54 10.05 7.38 -18.19
CA PRO A 54 9.49 8.18 -17.09
C PRO A 54 9.57 9.69 -17.32
N SER A 55 10.55 10.18 -18.05
CA SER A 55 10.69 11.60 -18.39
C SER A 55 9.61 12.10 -19.36
N ILE A 56 9.25 11.27 -20.34
CA ILE A 56 8.17 11.59 -21.31
C ILE A 56 6.82 11.60 -20.58
N ALA A 57 6.56 10.61 -19.74
CA ALA A 57 5.36 10.54 -18.93
C ALA A 57 5.20 11.78 -18.03
N THR A 58 6.29 12.21 -17.38
CA THR A 58 6.29 13.42 -16.56
C THR A 58 5.98 14.68 -17.36
N LYS A 59 6.54 14.82 -18.57
CA LYS A 59 6.25 15.97 -19.45
C LYS A 59 4.78 16.00 -19.88
N LEU A 60 4.23 14.87 -20.32
CA LEU A 60 2.83 14.78 -20.74
C LEU A 60 1.87 15.07 -19.58
N ASN A 61 2.12 14.50 -18.41
CA ASN A 61 1.34 14.82 -17.21
C ASN A 61 1.43 16.28 -16.82
N SER A 62 2.63 16.88 -16.93
CA SER A 62 2.81 18.31 -16.64
C SER A 62 1.91 19.18 -17.53
N ILE A 63 1.85 18.89 -18.83
CA ILE A 63 0.98 19.63 -19.77
C ILE A 63 -0.49 19.49 -19.37
N LEU A 64 -0.94 18.26 -19.04
CA LEU A 64 -2.32 18.02 -18.64
C LEU A 64 -2.67 18.73 -17.32
N TYR A 65 -1.78 18.70 -16.34
CA TYR A 65 -1.99 19.36 -15.06
C TYR A 65 -2.00 20.88 -15.19
N LEU A 66 -1.10 21.46 -16.01
CA LEU A 66 -1.08 22.90 -16.26
C LEU A 66 -2.32 23.36 -17.02
N LYS A 67 -2.78 22.57 -18.01
CA LYS A 67 -4.04 22.84 -18.71
C LYS A 67 -5.23 22.77 -17.75
N TRP A 68 -5.25 21.75 -16.88
CA TRP A 68 -6.30 21.63 -15.87
C TRP A 68 -6.28 22.83 -14.91
N LEU A 69 -5.10 23.25 -14.45
CA LEU A 69 -4.95 24.38 -13.54
C LEU A 69 -5.45 25.69 -14.18
N LYS A 70 -5.11 25.97 -15.44
CA LYS A 70 -5.60 27.11 -16.21
C LYS A 70 -7.13 27.12 -16.33
N ASN A 71 -7.72 25.95 -16.60
CA ASN A 71 -9.18 25.82 -16.72
C ASN A 71 -9.91 25.89 -15.37
N ASN A 72 -9.20 25.87 -14.26
CA ASN A 72 -9.75 25.91 -12.91
C ASN A 72 -9.10 27.02 -12.05
N ASN A 73 -8.55 28.06 -12.67
CA ASN A 73 -7.86 29.16 -11.99
C ASN A 73 -8.77 29.99 -11.07
N ASN A 74 -10.11 29.93 -11.28
CA ASN A 74 -11.12 30.52 -10.43
C ASN A 74 -11.44 29.70 -9.15
N LYS A 75 -10.87 28.51 -9.01
CA LYS A 75 -11.07 27.66 -7.84
C LYS A 75 -9.94 27.89 -6.83
N SER A 76 -10.31 28.19 -5.61
CA SER A 76 -9.37 28.26 -4.49
C SER A 76 -9.33 26.92 -3.77
N PHE A 77 -8.14 26.53 -3.29
CA PHE A 77 -7.90 25.33 -2.50
C PHE A 77 -7.28 25.69 -1.15
N ASP A 78 -7.74 25.00 -0.09
CA ASP A 78 -7.11 25.08 1.24
C ASP A 78 -5.92 24.13 1.35
N LEU A 79 -5.98 23.00 0.62
CA LEU A 79 -5.03 21.92 0.71
C LEU A 79 -4.73 21.29 -0.66
N MET A 80 -3.47 20.90 -0.89
CA MET A 80 -3.10 19.91 -1.89
C MET A 80 -2.58 18.68 -1.14
N PHE A 81 -3.26 17.55 -1.29
CA PHE A 81 -2.82 16.27 -0.75
C PHE A 81 -2.32 15.36 -1.87
N VAL A 82 -1.06 14.99 -1.79
CA VAL A 82 -0.38 14.22 -2.83
C VAL A 82 0.10 12.89 -2.27
N ILE A 83 -0.21 11.81 -2.96
CA ILE A 83 0.38 10.50 -2.71
C ILE A 83 1.39 10.16 -3.83
N ASN A 84 2.63 9.88 -3.44
CA ASN A 84 3.80 9.65 -4.29
C ASN A 84 4.25 10.86 -5.14
N GLY A 85 3.40 11.50 -5.92
CA GLY A 85 3.69 12.70 -6.69
C GLY A 85 4.82 12.57 -7.72
N GLN A 86 5.03 11.39 -8.30
CA GLN A 86 6.14 11.14 -9.21
C GLN A 86 6.08 11.98 -10.47
N THR A 87 4.88 12.14 -11.02
CA THR A 87 4.66 12.80 -12.31
C THR A 87 4.40 14.31 -12.17
N LEU A 88 4.32 14.83 -10.94
CA LEU A 88 4.21 16.27 -10.72
C LEU A 88 5.45 17.00 -11.24
N SER A 89 5.26 18.09 -11.98
CA SER A 89 6.35 18.99 -12.35
C SER A 89 6.57 20.08 -11.31
N LYS A 90 7.77 20.63 -11.27
CA LYS A 90 8.07 21.79 -10.42
C LYS A 90 7.23 23.01 -10.85
N GLN A 91 7.01 23.16 -12.16
CA GLN A 91 6.21 24.25 -12.72
C GLN A 91 4.77 24.18 -12.22
N PHE A 92 4.13 22.99 -12.25
CA PHE A 92 2.77 22.84 -11.73
C PHE A 92 2.68 23.19 -10.24
N LEU A 93 3.65 22.74 -9.43
CA LEU A 93 3.68 23.02 -7.98
C LEU A 93 3.85 24.53 -7.73
N TYR A 94 4.71 25.19 -8.52
CA TYR A 94 4.91 26.63 -8.43
C TYR A 94 3.62 27.39 -8.82
N GLU A 95 3.06 27.15 -10.00
CA GLU A 95 1.84 27.82 -10.48
C GLU A 95 0.63 27.56 -9.55
N PHE A 96 0.53 26.33 -9.01
CA PHE A 96 -0.52 26.04 -8.03
C PHE A 96 -0.36 26.89 -6.76
N LYS A 97 0.87 27.04 -6.26
CA LYS A 97 1.15 27.82 -5.06
C LYS A 97 0.91 29.32 -5.27
N GLU A 98 1.25 29.85 -6.46
CA GLU A 98 0.95 31.23 -6.84
C GLU A 98 -0.57 31.50 -6.85
N LEU A 99 -1.37 30.58 -7.40
CA LEU A 99 -2.82 30.68 -7.43
C LEU A 99 -3.48 30.43 -6.06
N ASN A 100 -2.80 29.71 -5.17
CA ASN A 100 -3.32 29.32 -3.86
C ASN A 100 -2.26 29.56 -2.76
N PRO A 101 -1.88 30.80 -2.47
CA PRO A 101 -0.75 31.10 -1.57
C PRO A 101 -0.95 30.59 -0.14
N HIS A 102 -2.20 30.50 0.32
CA HIS A 102 -2.55 30.01 1.67
C HIS A 102 -2.71 28.48 1.74
N ALA A 103 -2.74 27.79 0.59
CA ALA A 103 -2.90 26.34 0.56
C ALA A 103 -1.72 25.62 1.21
N LYS A 104 -1.99 24.63 2.05
CA LYS A 104 -0.99 23.72 2.59
C LYS A 104 -0.79 22.54 1.66
N LEU A 105 0.45 22.23 1.33
CA LEU A 105 0.84 21.10 0.50
C LEU A 105 1.35 19.95 1.36
N ILE A 106 0.68 18.81 1.30
CA ILE A 106 1.02 17.61 2.07
C ILE A 106 1.39 16.50 1.08
N LEU A 107 2.56 15.88 1.29
CA LEU A 107 3.02 14.73 0.52
C LEU A 107 3.08 13.49 1.42
N TYR A 108 2.44 12.42 1.00
CA TYR A 108 2.59 11.10 1.60
C TYR A 108 3.25 10.13 0.62
N ILE A 109 4.32 9.50 1.02
CA ILE A 109 5.11 8.57 0.22
C ILE A 109 4.81 7.15 0.69
N TRP A 110 4.16 6.34 -0.16
CA TRP A 110 3.81 4.95 0.12
C TRP A 110 4.63 3.91 -0.65
N ASP A 111 5.69 4.38 -1.33
CA ASP A 111 6.71 3.55 -1.98
C ASP A 111 8.10 3.96 -1.48
N SER A 112 9.08 3.05 -1.46
CA SER A 112 10.44 3.43 -1.06
C SER A 112 11.05 4.46 -2.01
N LEU A 113 11.67 5.48 -1.46
CA LEU A 113 12.37 6.54 -2.19
C LEU A 113 13.58 6.03 -2.98
N LYS A 114 14.10 4.84 -2.65
CA LYS A 114 15.12 4.17 -3.47
C LYS A 114 14.62 3.90 -4.89
N ASN A 115 13.30 3.65 -5.02
CA ASN A 115 12.65 3.40 -6.31
C ASN A 115 12.06 4.67 -6.94
N LYS A 116 12.10 5.83 -6.25
CA LYS A 116 11.33 7.04 -6.55
C LYS A 116 12.15 8.33 -6.37
N THR A 117 13.33 8.39 -7.00
CA THR A 117 14.30 9.48 -6.78
C THR A 117 13.84 10.86 -7.26
N THR A 118 12.90 10.94 -8.22
CA THR A 118 12.47 12.22 -8.82
C THR A 118 11.68 13.11 -7.89
N ILE A 119 10.93 12.53 -6.92
CA ILE A 119 10.09 13.31 -6.00
C ILE A 119 10.92 14.10 -4.98
N GLN A 120 12.11 13.60 -4.59
CA GLN A 120 12.98 14.27 -3.62
C GLN A 120 13.33 15.70 -4.04
N LYS A 121 13.53 15.93 -5.34
CA LYS A 121 13.83 17.26 -5.90
C LYS A 121 12.67 18.28 -5.76
N LYS A 122 11.51 17.83 -5.27
CA LYS A 122 10.28 18.61 -5.11
C LYS A 122 9.89 18.79 -3.64
N PHE A 123 10.60 18.20 -2.70
CA PHE A 123 10.31 18.28 -1.25
C PHE A 123 10.13 19.72 -0.75
N LYS A 124 10.93 20.64 -1.26
CA LYS A 124 10.88 22.06 -0.90
C LYS A 124 9.53 22.76 -1.15
N PHE A 125 8.64 22.17 -1.96
CA PHE A 125 7.32 22.73 -2.25
C PHE A 125 6.25 22.31 -1.23
N PHE A 126 6.55 21.29 -0.40
CA PHE A 126 5.58 20.72 0.52
C PHE A 126 5.81 21.23 1.94
N ASP A 127 4.73 21.65 2.59
CA ASP A 127 4.75 22.08 3.99
C ASP A 127 4.89 20.88 4.95
N ARG A 128 4.42 19.68 4.51
CA ARG A 128 4.49 18.46 5.32
C ARG A 128 4.76 17.25 4.43
N ILE A 129 5.72 16.44 4.83
CA ILE A 129 6.10 15.23 4.09
C ILE A 129 6.15 14.05 5.04
N LEU A 130 5.39 12.99 4.68
CA LEU A 130 5.33 11.77 5.45
C LEU A 130 5.78 10.59 4.57
N SER A 131 6.35 9.58 5.19
CA SER A 131 6.74 8.34 4.53
C SER A 131 6.29 7.12 5.32
N PHE A 132 5.88 6.08 4.61
CA PHE A 132 5.56 4.78 5.20
C PHE A 132 6.79 3.95 5.55
N ASP A 133 7.96 4.29 5.00
CA ASP A 133 9.21 3.56 5.20
C ASP A 133 10.04 4.23 6.31
N PRO A 134 10.38 3.52 7.41
CA PRO A 134 11.12 4.09 8.53
C PRO A 134 12.54 4.53 8.15
N ASN A 135 13.18 3.82 7.21
CA ASN A 135 14.52 4.19 6.76
C ASN A 135 14.52 5.47 5.93
N ASP A 136 13.52 5.63 5.04
CA ASP A 136 13.36 6.85 4.26
C ASP A 136 13.03 8.03 5.19
N SER A 137 12.16 7.82 6.18
CA SER A 137 11.82 8.82 7.18
C SER A 137 13.04 9.30 7.96
N LYS A 138 13.86 8.36 8.44
CA LYS A 138 15.10 8.68 9.14
C LYS A 138 16.10 9.40 8.24
N LYS A 139 16.34 8.87 7.03
CA LYS A 139 17.35 9.38 6.09
C LYS A 139 17.05 10.79 5.62
N TYR A 140 15.79 11.08 5.32
CA TYR A 140 15.36 12.37 4.74
C TYR A 140 14.69 13.29 5.75
N LYS A 141 14.69 12.93 7.04
CA LYS A 141 14.03 13.68 8.12
C LYS A 141 12.55 13.94 7.86
N LEU A 142 11.84 12.89 7.38
CA LEU A 142 10.42 12.93 7.10
C LEU A 142 9.63 12.39 8.29
N ILE A 143 8.35 12.71 8.35
CA ILE A 143 7.46 12.17 9.37
C ILE A 143 7.18 10.71 9.03
N PHE A 144 7.46 9.80 9.96
CA PHE A 144 7.13 8.39 9.79
C PHE A 144 5.66 8.14 10.06
N ARG A 145 4.95 7.56 9.09
CA ARG A 145 3.57 7.14 9.22
C ARG A 145 3.36 5.87 8.40
N PRO A 146 3.19 4.71 9.03
CA PRO A 146 2.85 3.46 8.32
C PRO A 146 1.60 3.60 7.45
N LEU A 147 1.42 2.67 6.52
CA LEU A 147 0.20 2.49 5.76
C LEU A 147 -1.00 2.18 6.70
N PHE A 148 -2.14 1.89 6.14
CA PHE A 148 -3.40 1.68 6.85
C PHE A 148 -4.13 0.44 6.33
N PHE A 149 -5.14 -0.01 7.06
CA PHE A 149 -6.14 -0.95 6.56
C PHE A 149 -7.49 -0.27 6.38
N LEU A 150 -8.32 -0.84 5.50
CA LEU A 150 -9.67 -0.35 5.27
C LEU A 150 -10.61 -0.83 6.38
N ASN A 151 -11.40 0.09 6.95
CA ASN A 151 -12.38 -0.22 7.99
C ASN A 151 -13.61 -0.93 7.40
N ASN A 152 -13.53 -2.21 7.13
CA ASN A 152 -14.70 -3.01 6.75
C ASN A 152 -15.51 -3.48 7.97
N GLN A 153 -15.50 -2.71 9.08
CA GLN A 153 -16.18 -3.07 10.34
C GLN A 153 -17.70 -3.26 10.19
N ASN A 154 -18.36 -2.64 9.21
CA ASN A 154 -19.78 -2.81 8.98
C ASN A 154 -20.18 -4.24 8.55
N ASN A 155 -19.21 -5.08 8.17
CA ASN A 155 -19.41 -6.48 7.80
C ASN A 155 -18.85 -7.49 8.83
N LEU A 156 -18.19 -7.01 9.89
CA LEU A 156 -17.79 -7.85 11.02
C LEU A 156 -18.98 -8.01 11.99
N ASN A 157 -20.12 -8.51 11.50
CA ASN A 157 -21.09 -9.12 12.38
C ASN A 157 -20.36 -10.23 13.13
N LYS A 158 -20.06 -10.00 14.43
CA LYS A 158 -19.38 -10.95 15.34
C LYS A 158 -20.03 -12.35 15.36
N LYS A 159 -21.25 -12.49 14.80
CA LYS A 159 -22.00 -13.75 14.70
C LYS A 159 -21.57 -14.68 13.57
N SER A 160 -20.71 -14.27 12.62
CA SER A 160 -20.25 -15.16 11.55
C SER A 160 -18.76 -15.47 11.61
N LEU A 161 -18.20 -15.61 12.79
CA LEU A 161 -16.95 -16.35 12.99
C LEU A 161 -17.23 -17.84 12.73
N LYS A 162 -17.66 -18.16 11.51
CA LYS A 162 -17.55 -19.53 10.99
C LYS A 162 -16.09 -19.93 11.20
N LYS A 163 -15.90 -21.08 11.81
CA LYS A 163 -14.63 -21.78 12.00
C LYS A 163 -13.69 -21.41 10.85
N SER A 164 -12.61 -20.66 11.13
CA SER A 164 -11.69 -20.24 10.08
C SER A 164 -11.28 -21.49 9.32
N SER A 165 -11.45 -21.50 8.01
CA SER A 165 -11.01 -22.62 7.20
C SER A 165 -9.48 -22.70 7.30
N ASN A 166 -8.93 -23.91 7.41
CA ASN A 166 -7.48 -24.13 7.56
C ASN A 166 -6.73 -23.82 6.26
N TYR A 167 -6.85 -22.57 5.73
CA TYR A 167 -6.06 -22.18 4.58
C TYR A 167 -5.27 -20.90 4.81
N LEU A 168 -4.08 -20.87 4.24
CA LEU A 168 -3.15 -19.77 4.19
C LEU A 168 -3.36 -19.02 2.85
N VAL A 169 -3.51 -17.71 2.90
CA VAL A 169 -3.78 -16.92 1.70
C VAL A 169 -2.58 -16.05 1.31
N PHE A 170 -2.29 -16.00 0.01
CA PHE A 170 -1.46 -14.98 -0.61
C PHE A 170 -2.23 -14.31 -1.74
N ILE A 171 -2.30 -12.98 -1.72
CA ILE A 171 -2.87 -12.18 -2.81
C ILE A 171 -1.88 -11.06 -3.12
N GLY A 172 -1.37 -11.02 -4.34
CA GLY A 172 -0.46 -9.94 -4.72
C GLY A 172 0.26 -10.12 -6.05
N THR A 173 0.82 -9.03 -6.52
CA THR A 173 1.64 -9.02 -7.74
C THR A 173 2.95 -9.75 -7.49
N ILE A 174 3.29 -10.63 -8.42
CA ILE A 174 4.54 -11.39 -8.40
C ILE A 174 5.64 -10.54 -9.06
N HIS A 175 6.70 -10.34 -8.30
CA HIS A 175 7.94 -9.67 -8.71
C HIS A 175 9.10 -10.12 -7.82
N SER A 176 10.32 -9.82 -8.21
CA SER A 176 11.55 -10.22 -7.50
C SER A 176 11.56 -11.72 -7.17
N ASP A 177 11.80 -12.10 -5.94
CA ASP A 177 11.90 -13.49 -5.46
C ASP A 177 10.59 -14.05 -4.86
N ARG A 178 9.48 -13.31 -4.91
CA ARG A 178 8.20 -13.71 -4.28
C ARG A 178 7.76 -15.11 -4.66
N TYR A 179 7.84 -15.46 -5.94
CA TYR A 179 7.45 -16.79 -6.42
C TYR A 179 8.25 -17.89 -5.69
N LYS A 180 9.59 -17.74 -5.64
CA LYS A 180 10.46 -18.68 -4.94
C LYS A 180 10.09 -18.81 -3.46
N VAL A 181 9.93 -17.68 -2.77
CA VAL A 181 9.59 -17.66 -1.33
C VAL A 181 8.23 -18.32 -1.08
N ILE A 182 7.21 -18.02 -1.89
CA ILE A 182 5.89 -18.66 -1.78
C ILE A 182 6.00 -20.17 -1.95
N LYS A 183 6.71 -20.65 -2.95
CA LYS A 183 6.88 -22.11 -3.20
C LYS A 183 7.65 -22.78 -2.07
N THR A 184 8.59 -22.09 -1.42
CA THR A 184 9.30 -22.62 -0.24
C THR A 184 8.38 -22.68 0.99
N ILE A 185 7.53 -21.65 1.20
CA ILE A 185 6.51 -21.67 2.25
C ILE A 185 5.56 -22.86 2.04
N GLU A 186 5.05 -23.01 0.82
CA GLU A 186 4.08 -24.06 0.46
C GLU A 186 4.60 -25.47 0.80
N LYS A 187 5.89 -25.73 0.53
CA LYS A 187 6.55 -27.00 0.87
C LYS A 187 6.71 -27.23 2.38
N ALA A 188 6.81 -26.15 3.15
CA ALA A 188 7.05 -26.20 4.60
C ALA A 188 5.75 -26.25 5.42
N LEU A 189 4.57 -26.17 4.76
CA LEU A 189 3.30 -26.18 5.47
C LEU A 189 2.95 -27.58 6.00
N PRO A 190 2.32 -27.66 7.18
CA PRO A 190 1.69 -28.88 7.64
C PRO A 190 0.64 -29.39 6.64
N SER A 191 0.50 -30.72 6.51
CA SER A 191 -0.41 -31.35 5.54
C SER A 191 -1.88 -30.97 5.67
N ASN A 192 -2.31 -30.54 6.86
CA ASN A 192 -3.67 -30.10 7.15
C ASN A 192 -3.93 -28.61 6.80
N VAL A 193 -2.91 -27.85 6.36
CA VAL A 193 -3.01 -26.45 5.96
C VAL A 193 -3.02 -26.35 4.44
N LYS A 194 -4.14 -25.86 3.88
CA LYS A 194 -4.28 -25.62 2.44
C LYS A 194 -3.80 -24.20 2.09
N THR A 195 -3.44 -23.97 0.84
CA THR A 195 -3.08 -22.66 0.33
C THR A 195 -4.11 -22.13 -0.67
N PHE A 196 -4.33 -20.82 -0.65
CA PHE A 196 -4.98 -20.09 -1.73
C PHE A 196 -4.02 -18.99 -2.20
N LEU A 197 -3.44 -19.19 -3.38
CA LEU A 197 -2.38 -18.32 -3.92
C LEU A 197 -2.90 -17.55 -5.13
N TYR A 198 -3.23 -16.27 -4.96
CA TYR A 198 -3.57 -15.38 -6.07
C TYR A 198 -2.33 -14.61 -6.50
N MET A 199 -1.53 -15.24 -7.35
CA MET A 199 -0.28 -14.71 -7.88
C MET A 199 -0.55 -13.90 -9.14
N HIS A 200 -0.66 -12.56 -9.01
CA HIS A 200 -0.98 -11.67 -10.13
C HIS A 200 0.28 -11.28 -10.93
N ILE A 201 0.19 -11.38 -12.24
CA ILE A 201 1.15 -10.82 -13.22
C ILE A 201 0.36 -9.96 -14.22
N GLN A 202 0.89 -8.78 -14.58
CA GLN A 202 0.17 -7.75 -15.35
C GLN A 202 -0.30 -8.22 -16.74
N ALA A 203 0.41 -9.17 -17.37
CA ALA A 203 0.03 -9.71 -18.67
C ALA A 203 0.69 -11.08 -18.94
N PRO A 204 0.09 -11.93 -19.81
CA PRO A 204 0.67 -13.22 -20.16
C PRO A 204 2.09 -13.16 -20.74
N TRP A 205 2.43 -12.14 -21.51
CA TRP A 205 3.76 -11.99 -22.07
C TRP A 205 4.83 -11.72 -20.99
N VAL A 206 4.47 -11.07 -19.87
CA VAL A 206 5.37 -10.84 -18.73
C VAL A 206 5.74 -12.17 -18.06
N PHE A 207 4.80 -13.12 -17.98
CA PHE A 207 5.08 -14.46 -17.49
C PHE A 207 6.15 -15.15 -18.35
N TRP A 208 6.00 -15.10 -19.68
CA TRP A 208 6.98 -15.71 -20.60
C TRP A 208 8.35 -15.01 -20.53
N TYR A 209 8.35 -13.70 -20.40
CA TYR A 209 9.58 -12.94 -20.15
C TYR A 209 10.29 -13.43 -18.87
N TYR A 210 9.57 -13.55 -17.75
CA TYR A 210 10.14 -14.09 -16.51
C TYR A 210 10.64 -15.53 -16.69
N LYS A 211 9.89 -16.38 -17.36
CA LYS A 211 10.25 -17.78 -17.56
C LYS A 211 11.53 -17.96 -18.38
N ILE A 212 11.77 -17.07 -19.34
CA ILE A 212 12.98 -17.11 -20.18
C ILE A 212 14.18 -16.48 -19.47
N PHE A 213 14.00 -15.31 -18.88
CA PHE A 213 15.11 -14.48 -18.39
C PHE A 213 15.34 -14.56 -16.87
N ASN A 214 14.51 -15.28 -16.12
CA ASN A 214 14.67 -15.38 -14.68
C ASN A 214 14.58 -16.83 -14.20
N ASN A 215 15.72 -17.37 -13.77
CA ASN A 215 15.86 -18.76 -13.33
C ASN A 215 14.86 -19.16 -12.22
N MET A 216 14.39 -18.21 -11.40
CA MET A 216 13.41 -18.47 -10.34
C MET A 216 12.05 -18.95 -10.90
N TYR A 217 11.74 -18.63 -12.17
CA TYR A 217 10.48 -19.00 -12.83
C TYR A 217 10.62 -20.18 -13.78
N ARG A 218 11.81 -20.82 -13.87
CA ARG A 218 12.06 -21.92 -14.81
C ARG A 218 11.05 -23.06 -14.69
N ASN A 219 10.69 -23.41 -13.46
CA ASN A 219 9.72 -24.48 -13.16
C ASN A 219 8.29 -23.96 -12.97
N ALA A 220 8.05 -22.65 -13.16
CA ALA A 220 6.73 -22.06 -13.01
C ALA A 220 5.78 -22.49 -14.16
N VAL A 221 4.52 -22.74 -13.81
CA VAL A 221 3.48 -23.11 -14.78
C VAL A 221 2.49 -21.94 -14.90
N LYS A 222 2.10 -21.58 -16.13
CA LYS A 222 1.22 -20.44 -16.42
C LYS A 222 -0.07 -20.43 -15.60
N LYS A 223 -0.66 -21.61 -15.33
CA LYS A 223 -1.89 -21.78 -14.55
C LYS A 223 -1.77 -21.36 -13.07
N GLU A 224 -0.55 -21.18 -12.55
CA GLU A 224 -0.33 -20.70 -11.19
C GLU A 224 -0.55 -19.19 -11.07
N PHE A 225 -0.67 -18.48 -12.19
CA PHE A 225 -0.73 -17.00 -12.21
C PHE A 225 -2.07 -16.50 -12.74
N ASN A 226 -2.46 -15.36 -12.20
CA ASN A 226 -3.66 -14.61 -12.60
C ASN A 226 -3.23 -13.33 -13.32
N PHE A 227 -3.91 -13.00 -14.41
CA PHE A 227 -3.60 -11.84 -15.25
C PHE A 227 -4.62 -10.70 -15.11
N LEU A 228 -5.66 -10.91 -14.34
CA LEU A 228 -6.63 -9.89 -13.96
C LEU A 228 -6.46 -9.52 -12.48
N PRO A 229 -6.79 -8.29 -12.07
CA PRO A 229 -6.87 -7.95 -10.66
C PRO A 229 -7.95 -8.78 -9.96
N ILE A 230 -7.73 -9.09 -8.68
CA ILE A 230 -8.75 -9.75 -7.87
C ILE A 230 -9.90 -8.78 -7.57
N GLU A 231 -11.12 -9.27 -7.59
CA GLU A 231 -12.29 -8.49 -7.18
C GLU A 231 -12.28 -8.22 -5.67
N GLN A 232 -12.70 -7.01 -5.27
CA GLN A 232 -12.67 -6.58 -3.88
C GLN A 232 -13.49 -7.50 -2.95
N LYS A 233 -14.69 -7.92 -3.38
CA LYS A 233 -15.53 -8.84 -2.60
C LYS A 233 -14.86 -10.20 -2.37
N LEU A 234 -14.19 -10.72 -3.39
CA LEU A 234 -13.46 -11.99 -3.30
C LEU A 234 -12.25 -11.84 -2.37
N PHE A 235 -11.49 -10.74 -2.49
CA PHE A 235 -10.38 -10.42 -1.60
C PHE A 235 -10.82 -10.40 -0.12
N GLU A 236 -11.87 -9.67 0.21
CA GLU A 236 -12.39 -9.56 1.57
C GLU A 236 -12.87 -10.92 2.12
N ASN A 237 -13.57 -11.72 1.27
CA ASN A 237 -14.04 -13.04 1.64
C ASN A 237 -12.88 -14.00 1.92
N LEU A 238 -11.83 -13.97 1.10
CA LEU A 238 -10.64 -14.80 1.26
C LEU A 238 -9.90 -14.43 2.56
N TYR A 239 -9.68 -13.15 2.83
CA TYR A 239 -9.06 -12.71 4.07
C TYR A 239 -9.90 -13.09 5.29
N ARG A 240 -11.22 -12.88 5.24
CA ARG A 240 -12.13 -13.22 6.35
C ARG A 240 -12.07 -14.70 6.72
N ASN A 241 -12.00 -15.58 5.73
CA ASN A 241 -12.06 -17.03 5.92
C ASN A 241 -10.69 -17.69 6.08
N SER A 242 -9.58 -16.99 5.86
CA SER A 242 -8.24 -17.53 6.03
C SER A 242 -7.85 -17.68 7.50
N CYS A 243 -6.95 -18.63 7.80
CA CYS A 243 -6.30 -18.73 9.11
C CYS A 243 -5.08 -17.79 9.22
N ALA A 244 -4.37 -17.57 8.11
CA ALA A 244 -3.22 -16.68 8.07
C ALA A 244 -3.02 -16.11 6.66
N VAL A 245 -2.23 -15.03 6.57
CA VAL A 245 -1.88 -14.31 5.34
C VAL A 245 -0.37 -14.36 5.14
N ILE A 246 0.07 -14.63 3.92
CA ILE A 246 1.48 -14.49 3.52
C ILE A 246 1.74 -13.06 3.08
N ASP A 247 2.72 -12.42 3.68
CA ASP A 247 3.24 -11.14 3.22
C ASP A 247 4.72 -11.21 2.90
N ILE A 248 5.07 -10.90 1.66
CA ILE A 248 6.44 -10.83 1.16
C ILE A 248 6.63 -9.45 0.59
N GLU A 249 7.38 -8.61 1.29
CA GLU A 249 7.70 -7.24 0.86
C GLU A 249 8.67 -7.22 -0.33
N HIS A 250 8.90 -6.05 -0.92
CA HIS A 250 9.99 -5.88 -1.88
C HIS A 250 11.34 -5.90 -1.13
N PRO A 251 12.40 -6.57 -1.64
CA PRO A 251 13.69 -6.71 -0.92
C PRO A 251 14.35 -5.39 -0.50
N LEU A 252 14.07 -4.31 -1.22
CA LEU A 252 14.63 -2.97 -0.94
C LEU A 252 13.74 -2.11 -0.03
N GLN A 253 12.58 -2.63 0.42
CA GLN A 253 11.60 -1.92 1.23
C GLN A 253 11.68 -2.39 2.68
N LYS A 254 11.60 -1.47 3.62
CA LYS A 254 11.52 -1.74 5.06
C LYS A 254 10.13 -1.45 5.63
N GLY A 255 9.43 -0.49 5.04
CA GLY A 255 8.05 -0.21 5.41
C GLY A 255 7.11 -1.41 5.19
N LEU A 256 6.12 -1.56 6.08
CA LEU A 256 5.13 -2.63 6.00
C LEU A 256 4.24 -2.45 4.76
N THR A 257 3.88 -3.55 4.14
CA THR A 257 3.02 -3.52 2.95
C THR A 257 1.55 -3.32 3.31
N MET A 258 0.72 -2.95 2.33
CA MET A 258 -0.74 -2.94 2.51
C MET A 258 -1.27 -4.31 2.96
N ARG A 259 -0.68 -5.44 2.48
CA ARG A 259 -1.09 -6.78 2.91
C ARG A 259 -0.91 -7.02 4.41
N THR A 260 0.21 -6.55 4.98
CA THR A 260 0.42 -6.61 6.43
C THR A 260 -0.69 -5.88 7.16
N LEU A 261 -1.00 -4.64 6.72
CA LEU A 261 -2.01 -3.82 7.39
C LEU A 261 -3.42 -4.39 7.19
N GLU A 262 -3.76 -4.85 5.98
CA GLU A 262 -5.06 -5.50 5.73
C GLU A 262 -5.23 -6.80 6.54
N ALA A 263 -4.16 -7.59 6.72
CA ALA A 263 -4.19 -8.76 7.58
C ALA A 263 -4.41 -8.38 9.06
N LEU A 264 -3.75 -7.29 9.51
CA LEU A 264 -3.97 -6.71 10.84
C LEU A 264 -5.45 -6.28 11.00
N GLY A 265 -5.98 -5.54 10.01
CA GLY A 265 -7.38 -5.09 9.99
C GLY A 265 -8.39 -6.25 9.98
N ALA A 266 -8.08 -7.33 9.30
CA ALA A 266 -8.88 -8.55 9.27
C ALA A 266 -8.66 -9.46 10.50
N GLN A 267 -7.79 -9.07 11.43
CA GLN A 267 -7.38 -9.86 12.60
C GLN A 267 -6.90 -11.27 12.20
N LYS A 268 -6.02 -11.34 11.18
CA LYS A 268 -5.45 -12.58 10.68
C LYS A 268 -3.98 -12.69 11.06
N LYS A 269 -3.54 -13.93 11.30
CA LYS A 269 -2.12 -14.19 11.50
C LYS A 269 -1.34 -13.91 10.24
N ILE A 270 -0.06 -13.59 10.40
CA ILE A 270 0.80 -13.15 9.31
C ILE A 270 2.06 -14.00 9.29
N ILE A 271 2.40 -14.50 8.10
CA ILE A 271 3.73 -15.07 7.83
C ILE A 271 4.43 -14.07 6.92
N THR A 272 5.52 -13.46 7.38
CA THR A 272 6.20 -12.40 6.64
C THR A 272 7.70 -12.59 6.56
N THR A 273 8.30 -12.06 5.49
CA THR A 273 9.75 -11.95 5.34
C THR A 273 10.31 -10.63 5.89
N ASN A 274 9.44 -9.67 6.24
CA ASN A 274 9.85 -8.38 6.76
C ASN A 274 10.17 -8.46 8.26
N SER A 275 11.45 -8.53 8.60
CA SER A 275 11.90 -8.58 10.00
C SER A 275 11.65 -7.27 10.77
N ASP A 276 11.52 -6.12 10.08
CA ASP A 276 11.30 -4.83 10.72
C ASP A 276 9.91 -4.71 11.38
N ILE A 277 9.00 -5.64 11.09
CA ILE A 277 7.69 -5.72 11.76
C ILE A 277 7.81 -5.86 13.28
N LYS A 278 8.95 -6.39 13.79
CA LYS A 278 9.23 -6.49 15.24
C LYS A 278 9.27 -5.13 15.93
N ASN A 279 9.58 -4.09 15.20
CA ASN A 279 9.75 -2.74 15.74
C ASN A 279 8.41 -2.00 15.88
N TYR A 280 7.31 -2.57 15.36
CA TYR A 280 6.00 -1.94 15.43
C TYR A 280 5.27 -2.30 16.72
N ASP A 281 4.50 -1.36 17.25
CA ASP A 281 3.80 -1.45 18.52
C ASP A 281 2.73 -2.56 18.58
N PHE A 282 2.20 -3.02 17.43
CA PHE A 282 1.26 -4.13 17.34
C PHE A 282 1.92 -5.51 17.21
N TYR A 283 3.27 -5.60 17.18
CA TYR A 283 3.95 -6.87 16.99
C TYR A 283 3.63 -7.86 18.12
N ASN A 284 3.19 -9.06 17.74
CA ASN A 284 2.94 -10.17 18.65
C ASN A 284 3.38 -11.48 17.99
N PRO A 285 4.32 -12.24 18.59
CA PRO A 285 4.85 -13.48 18.01
C PRO A 285 3.81 -14.60 17.86
N ASN A 286 2.69 -14.55 18.60
CA ASN A 286 1.58 -15.50 18.42
C ASN A 286 0.79 -15.22 17.15
N ASN A 287 0.78 -13.97 16.69
CA ASN A 287 0.05 -13.54 15.49
C ASN A 287 0.95 -13.43 14.27
N ILE A 288 2.27 -13.23 14.46
CA ILE A 288 3.20 -12.89 13.40
C ILE A 288 4.40 -13.82 13.41
N LYS A 289 4.52 -14.64 12.37
CA LYS A 289 5.67 -15.49 12.11
C LYS A 289 6.59 -14.81 11.10
N ILE A 290 7.80 -14.51 11.52
CA ILE A 290 8.83 -14.00 10.61
C ILE A 290 9.64 -15.19 10.10
N ILE A 291 9.85 -15.22 8.79
CA ILE A 291 10.67 -16.20 8.08
C ILE A 291 11.83 -15.52 7.37
N SER A 292 12.97 -16.22 7.29
CA SER A 292 14.12 -15.67 6.56
C SER A 292 13.90 -15.78 5.05
N ARG A 293 14.01 -14.68 4.32
CA ARG A 293 13.90 -14.64 2.87
C ARG A 293 14.91 -15.53 2.15
N THR A 294 16.08 -15.76 2.77
CA THR A 294 17.21 -16.52 2.18
C THR A 294 17.27 -17.95 2.63
N ALA A 295 16.44 -18.36 3.59
CA ALA A 295 16.42 -19.75 4.04
C ALA A 295 15.98 -20.69 2.91
N LYS A 296 16.61 -21.86 2.86
CA LYS A 296 16.26 -22.93 1.92
C LYS A 296 15.01 -23.67 2.37
N ASP A 297 14.84 -23.81 3.68
CA ASP A 297 13.71 -24.48 4.32
C ASP A 297 13.15 -23.63 5.46
N TYR A 298 11.85 -23.78 5.70
CA TYR A 298 11.15 -23.12 6.79
C TYR A 298 10.56 -24.16 7.73
N THR A 299 10.55 -23.84 9.04
CA THR A 299 9.78 -24.60 10.02
C THR A 299 8.58 -23.76 10.45
N ILE A 300 7.39 -24.20 10.05
CA ILE A 300 6.12 -23.57 10.42
C ILE A 300 5.30 -24.61 11.17
N ASN A 301 5.28 -24.48 12.50
CA ASN A 301 4.60 -25.43 13.37
C ASN A 301 3.07 -25.34 13.20
N THR A 302 2.39 -26.48 13.27
CA THR A 302 0.93 -26.57 13.23
C THR A 302 0.27 -25.69 14.30
N SER A 303 0.88 -25.54 15.47
CA SER A 303 0.40 -24.68 16.55
C SER A 303 0.22 -23.22 16.13
N PHE A 304 1.03 -22.70 15.20
CA PHE A 304 0.83 -21.36 14.67
C PHE A 304 -0.54 -21.19 14.01
N PHE A 305 -1.07 -22.21 13.35
CA PHE A 305 -2.36 -22.12 12.65
C PHE A 305 -3.55 -22.45 13.56
N THR A 306 -3.35 -23.22 14.62
CA THR A 306 -4.41 -23.71 15.52
C THR A 306 -4.65 -22.82 16.74
N THR A 307 -3.64 -22.07 17.19
CA THR A 307 -3.80 -21.11 18.29
C THR A 307 -4.67 -19.95 17.88
N LYS A 308 -5.48 -19.43 18.82
CA LYS A 308 -6.33 -18.25 18.59
C LYS A 308 -5.48 -17.02 18.24
N TYR A 309 -6.02 -16.15 17.39
CA TYR A 309 -5.49 -14.80 17.19
C TYR A 309 -5.59 -14.03 18.51
N GLN A 310 -4.53 -13.39 18.93
CA GLN A 310 -4.52 -12.52 20.10
C GLN A 310 -4.95 -11.12 19.68
N GLU A 311 -6.07 -10.67 20.21
CA GLU A 311 -6.60 -9.34 19.90
C GLU A 311 -5.62 -8.26 20.36
N ILE A 312 -5.51 -7.21 19.58
CA ILE A 312 -4.75 -6.01 19.92
C ILE A 312 -5.69 -4.98 20.56
N ASP A 313 -5.13 -4.08 21.36
CA ASP A 313 -5.88 -3.01 21.97
C ASP A 313 -6.67 -2.19 20.94
N SER A 314 -7.87 -1.75 21.30
CA SER A 314 -8.77 -1.05 20.38
C SER A 314 -8.23 0.31 19.93
N SER A 315 -7.46 1.00 20.77
CA SER A 315 -6.83 2.27 20.44
C SER A 315 -5.70 2.06 19.44
N LEU A 316 -4.91 1.00 19.64
CA LEU A 316 -3.85 0.59 18.74
C LEU A 316 -4.42 0.12 17.39
N TYR A 317 -5.51 -0.66 17.40
CA TYR A 317 -6.21 -1.06 16.18
C TYR A 317 -6.69 0.16 15.38
N LYS A 318 -7.37 1.12 16.03
CA LYS A 318 -7.84 2.35 15.38
C LYS A 318 -6.71 3.19 14.81
N LYS A 319 -5.52 3.20 15.44
CA LYS A 319 -4.33 3.91 14.98
C LYS A 319 -3.92 3.50 13.56
N TYR A 320 -4.04 2.21 13.20
CA TYR A 320 -3.68 1.68 11.87
C TYR A 320 -4.84 1.65 10.87
N SER A 321 -6.03 2.06 11.25
CA SER A 321 -7.15 2.18 10.34
C SER A 321 -7.00 3.37 9.40
N ILE A 322 -7.77 3.39 8.28
CA ILE A 322 -7.83 4.55 7.38
C ILE A 322 -8.24 5.83 8.13
N ASP A 323 -9.12 5.72 9.14
CA ASP A 323 -9.53 6.86 9.97
C ASP A 323 -8.36 7.45 10.77
N GLY A 324 -7.61 6.57 11.46
CA GLY A 324 -6.42 6.97 12.18
C GLY A 324 -5.35 7.55 11.24
N TRP A 325 -5.18 6.93 10.07
CA TRP A 325 -4.21 7.38 9.08
C TRP A 325 -4.55 8.78 8.55
N ILE A 326 -5.79 9.04 8.14
CA ILE A 326 -6.21 10.37 7.67
C ILE A 326 -6.06 11.40 8.79
N LYS A 327 -6.49 11.06 10.02
CA LYS A 327 -6.32 11.97 11.16
C LYS A 327 -4.86 12.39 11.33
N ASP A 328 -3.92 11.45 11.25
CA ASP A 328 -2.49 11.73 11.42
C ASP A 328 -1.91 12.52 10.24
N ILE A 329 -2.32 12.23 8.99
CA ILE A 329 -1.87 12.97 7.79
C ILE A 329 -2.20 14.46 7.92
N PHE A 330 -3.40 14.79 8.41
CA PHE A 330 -3.89 16.16 8.49
C PHE A 330 -3.77 16.77 9.91
N SER A 331 -3.17 16.07 10.88
CA SER A 331 -2.91 16.62 12.22
C SER A 331 -1.86 17.73 12.16
N THR A 332 -2.02 18.73 13.01
CA THR A 332 -0.98 19.74 13.27
C THR A 332 0.02 19.30 14.33
N ASP A 333 -0.34 18.29 15.10
CA ASP A 333 0.46 17.81 16.22
C ASP A 333 1.61 16.91 15.76
N LEU A 334 2.66 16.80 16.58
CA LEU A 334 3.74 15.85 16.37
C LEU A 334 3.19 14.42 16.36
N MET A 335 3.73 13.61 15.47
CA MET A 335 3.24 12.25 15.23
C MET A 335 3.53 11.34 16.43
N LYS A 336 2.57 10.47 16.71
CA LYS A 336 2.71 9.39 17.69
C LYS A 336 3.80 8.41 17.26
N ASP A 337 4.53 7.85 18.23
CA ASP A 337 5.46 6.77 17.97
C ASP A 337 4.74 5.53 17.45
N PHE A 338 5.26 4.96 16.37
CA PHE A 338 4.81 3.69 15.79
C PHE A 338 5.83 2.57 16.03
N CYS A 339 6.96 2.92 16.63
CA CYS A 339 8.01 2.00 17.02
C CYS A 339 8.00 1.79 18.53
N ARG A 340 8.40 0.60 18.96
CA ARG A 340 8.71 0.27 20.35
C ARG A 340 10.11 0.75 20.72
#